data_fe2d73e4d8b621acbf98cc8a9329fc39
#
_entry.id   fe2d73e4d8b621acbf98cc8a9329fc39
#
_cell.length_a   1.000
_cell.length_b   1.000
_cell.length_c   1.000
_cell.angle_alpha   90.00
_cell.angle_beta   90.00
_cell.angle_gamma   90.00
#
_symmetry.space_group_name_H-M   'P 1'
#
loop_
_entity.id
_entity.type
_entity.pdbx_description
1 polymer ?
#
loop_
_entity_poly.entity_id
_entity_poly.type
_entity_poly.pdbx_seq_one_letter_code
_entity_poly.pdbx_strand_id
1 'polypeptide(L)'
;NFQKVYQMINLNKYTYNYFLFLFSLIPLSIVAGSAVSFINILLIDLSFIILLVYNKNFSFLKNKTIIYFLILYIYLIFNSLISIDYSENFLRNFGFLRIIILFVAFNYFYYQKFFFKKMFILWSLIVLIIIFDVFVEYFYGRNILGYNSSGYGQRIVSFFKDEPVVGSYLYGFFFILIGFFLNQKKEYRYYTFFFIFLFLISILFTLERSTSIKALIGITFFILLYKEVNLKNKMLFFSLIFLMIFTFITNFPIAKHRYTNQILNQKSVYFELYQSGFQVFSNNKIFGVGNKNYRIATCNQDKIVSPSDQDKGKYICNTHPHQIYFEMLSEHGLIGTIIMLLIFYKLIFSKILKTILEKNYLKIGALIYLTLEFLPIIPSGAFFGSFSLTLFAINLSLFYAFDKNMNVFKN
;
A
#
# COMPACT_ATOMS: atom_id res chain seq x y z
N ASN A 1 16.50 -0.76 -38.37
CA ASN A 1 15.99 -1.63 -37.31
C ASN A 1 14.81 -1.02 -36.50
N PHE A 2 14.27 0.13 -36.91
CA PHE A 2 13.10 0.75 -36.30
C PHE A 2 11.77 0.07 -36.70
N GLN A 3 11.71 -0.66 -37.81
CA GLN A 3 10.50 -1.34 -38.27
C GLN A 3 10.15 -2.64 -37.53
N LYS A 4 11.10 -3.29 -36.84
CA LYS A 4 10.81 -4.47 -35.99
C LYS A 4 10.14 -4.16 -34.63
N VAL A 5 10.13 -2.90 -34.19
CA VAL A 5 9.48 -2.47 -32.95
C VAL A 5 7.98 -2.18 -33.15
N TYR A 6 7.51 -2.11 -34.39
CA TYR A 6 6.12 -1.77 -34.74
C TYR A 6 5.18 -2.95 -35.00
N GLN A 7 5.65 -4.19 -34.85
CA GLN A 7 4.72 -5.32 -34.69
C GLN A 7 4.22 -5.41 -33.25
N MET A 8 3.93 -4.27 -32.65
CA MET A 8 3.15 -4.21 -31.42
C MET A 8 1.70 -4.49 -31.80
N ILE A 9 1.21 -5.56 -31.24
CA ILE A 9 -0.13 -6.11 -31.32
C ILE A 9 -1.15 -4.97 -31.38
N ASN A 10 -1.86 -4.87 -32.50
CA ASN A 10 -3.08 -4.06 -32.62
C ASN A 10 -4.12 -4.64 -31.66
N LEU A 11 -4.02 -4.25 -30.35
CA LEU A 11 -5.12 -4.52 -29.44
C LEU A 11 -6.37 -3.87 -30.02
N ASN A 12 -7.37 -4.68 -30.33
CA ASN A 12 -8.64 -4.20 -30.78
C ASN A 12 -9.15 -3.14 -29.79
N LYS A 13 -9.81 -2.10 -30.27
CA LYS A 13 -10.41 -1.03 -29.46
C LYS A 13 -11.23 -1.56 -28.29
N TYR A 14 -11.87 -2.70 -28.46
CA TYR A 14 -12.65 -3.38 -27.39
C TYR A 14 -11.75 -3.88 -26.24
N THR A 15 -10.65 -4.55 -26.57
CA THR A 15 -9.70 -5.03 -25.56
C THR A 15 -9.03 -3.86 -24.80
N TYR A 16 -8.71 -2.76 -25.49
CA TYR A 16 -8.22 -1.55 -24.87
C TYR A 16 -9.23 -0.98 -23.86
N ASN A 17 -10.48 -0.79 -24.28
CA ASN A 17 -11.54 -0.22 -23.39
C ASN A 17 -11.84 -1.14 -22.22
N TYR A 18 -11.85 -2.45 -22.44
CA TYR A 18 -12.08 -3.45 -21.39
C TYR A 18 -10.99 -3.36 -20.29
N PHE A 19 -9.71 -3.38 -20.64
CA PHE A 19 -8.66 -3.24 -19.65
C PHE A 19 -8.63 -1.85 -19.02
N LEU A 20 -8.85 -0.78 -19.77
CA LEU A 20 -9.01 0.56 -19.20
C LEU A 20 -10.10 0.58 -18.13
N PHE A 21 -11.24 -0.02 -18.39
CA PHE A 21 -12.36 -0.12 -17.45
C PHE A 21 -11.94 -0.87 -16.18
N LEU A 22 -11.39 -2.08 -16.29
CA LEU A 22 -11.00 -2.89 -15.14
C LEU A 22 -9.92 -2.21 -14.28
N PHE A 23 -8.88 -1.66 -14.90
CA PHE A 23 -7.83 -0.95 -14.17
C PHE A 23 -8.34 0.33 -13.52
N SER A 24 -9.27 1.03 -14.17
CA SER A 24 -9.88 2.24 -13.61
C SER A 24 -10.78 1.96 -12.41
N LEU A 25 -11.36 0.75 -12.34
CA LEU A 25 -12.20 0.32 -11.22
C LEU A 25 -11.39 -0.08 -9.96
N ILE A 26 -10.06 -0.23 -10.04
CA ILE A 26 -9.27 -0.69 -8.89
C ILE A 26 -9.54 0.15 -7.61
N PRO A 27 -9.46 1.49 -7.61
CA PRO A 27 -9.73 2.27 -6.41
C PRO A 27 -11.15 2.06 -5.88
N LEU A 28 -12.14 2.03 -6.76
CA LEU A 28 -13.55 1.82 -6.37
C LEU A 28 -13.78 0.40 -5.81
N SER A 29 -13.15 -0.61 -6.41
CA SER A 29 -13.27 -1.99 -5.95
C SER A 29 -12.69 -2.20 -4.54
N ILE A 30 -11.60 -1.48 -4.19
CA ILE A 30 -11.02 -1.50 -2.84
C ILE A 30 -12.02 -0.92 -1.82
N VAL A 31 -12.67 0.19 -2.15
CA VAL A 31 -13.70 0.82 -1.31
C VAL A 31 -14.93 -0.08 -1.14
N ALA A 32 -15.36 -0.75 -2.20
CA ALA A 32 -16.50 -1.66 -2.16
C ALA A 32 -16.27 -2.92 -1.30
N GLY A 33 -15.00 -3.20 -0.94
CA GLY A 33 -14.63 -4.26 -0.02
C GLY A 33 -13.68 -5.31 -0.61
N SER A 34 -13.13 -6.14 0.27
CA SER A 34 -12.08 -7.10 -0.08
C SER A 34 -12.49 -8.13 -1.14
N ALA A 35 -13.75 -8.59 -1.11
CA ALA A 35 -14.28 -9.54 -2.10
C ALA A 35 -14.39 -8.90 -3.49
N VAL A 36 -14.89 -7.66 -3.59
CA VAL A 36 -15.02 -6.94 -4.86
C VAL A 36 -13.65 -6.62 -5.45
N SER A 37 -12.71 -6.19 -4.61
CA SER A 37 -11.32 -5.96 -5.02
C SER A 37 -10.66 -7.24 -5.53
N PHE A 38 -10.88 -8.37 -4.84
CA PHE A 38 -10.40 -9.68 -5.26
C PHE A 38 -10.94 -10.06 -6.64
N ILE A 39 -12.25 -9.94 -6.86
CA ILE A 39 -12.89 -10.27 -8.14
C ILE A 39 -12.37 -9.38 -9.26
N ASN A 40 -12.25 -8.06 -9.03
CA ASN A 40 -11.72 -7.14 -10.04
C ASN A 40 -10.28 -7.49 -10.45
N ILE A 41 -9.40 -7.76 -9.47
CA ILE A 41 -8.02 -8.20 -9.75
C ILE A 41 -8.01 -9.53 -10.49
N LEU A 42 -8.82 -10.49 -10.08
CA LEU A 42 -8.92 -11.80 -10.74
C LEU A 42 -9.37 -11.68 -12.21
N LEU A 43 -10.32 -10.78 -12.49
CA LEU A 43 -10.76 -10.51 -13.87
C LEU A 43 -9.62 -9.90 -14.70
N ILE A 44 -8.83 -8.96 -14.14
CA ILE A 44 -7.63 -8.43 -14.79
C ILE A 44 -6.65 -9.56 -15.09
N ASP A 45 -6.36 -10.40 -14.10
CA ASP A 45 -5.36 -11.45 -14.18
C ASP A 45 -5.72 -12.53 -15.21
N LEU A 46 -6.95 -13.06 -15.14
CA LEU A 46 -7.41 -14.09 -16.08
C LEU A 46 -7.45 -13.57 -17.51
N SER A 47 -7.99 -12.36 -17.71
CA SER A 47 -8.02 -11.75 -19.03
C SER A 47 -6.63 -11.46 -19.57
N PHE A 48 -5.71 -11.07 -18.70
CA PHE A 48 -4.32 -10.82 -19.06
C PHE A 48 -3.57 -12.11 -19.41
N ILE A 49 -3.79 -13.21 -18.67
CA ILE A 49 -3.24 -14.53 -19.01
C ILE A 49 -3.71 -14.97 -20.40
N ILE A 50 -5.01 -14.83 -20.70
CA ILE A 50 -5.56 -15.14 -22.02
C ILE A 50 -4.83 -14.32 -23.10
N LEU A 51 -4.63 -13.02 -22.85
CA LEU A 51 -3.90 -12.14 -23.76
C LEU A 51 -2.45 -12.57 -23.95
N LEU A 52 -1.73 -12.97 -22.89
CA LEU A 52 -0.35 -13.45 -22.97
C LEU A 52 -0.23 -14.75 -23.76
N VAL A 53 -1.15 -15.69 -23.55
CA VAL A 53 -1.20 -16.97 -24.28
C VAL A 53 -1.47 -16.73 -25.76
N TYR A 54 -2.47 -15.89 -26.07
CA TYR A 54 -2.80 -15.52 -27.45
C TYR A 54 -1.61 -14.89 -28.19
N ASN A 55 -0.90 -14.00 -27.50
CA ASN A 55 0.25 -13.28 -28.06
C ASN A 55 1.57 -14.04 -27.98
N LYS A 56 1.59 -15.19 -27.30
CA LYS A 56 2.81 -16.00 -27.04
C LYS A 56 3.97 -15.17 -26.45
N ASN A 57 3.67 -14.16 -25.61
CA ASN A 57 4.67 -13.26 -25.06
C ASN A 57 4.97 -13.58 -23.59
N PHE A 58 5.94 -14.43 -23.36
CA PHE A 58 6.42 -14.86 -22.03
C PHE A 58 7.83 -14.34 -21.71
N SER A 59 8.29 -13.28 -22.40
CA SER A 59 9.64 -12.71 -22.22
C SER A 59 9.93 -12.28 -20.78
N PHE A 60 8.90 -11.81 -20.04
CA PHE A 60 9.01 -11.39 -18.66
C PHE A 60 9.49 -12.48 -17.70
N LEU A 61 9.28 -13.76 -17.99
CA LEU A 61 9.69 -14.88 -17.12
C LEU A 61 11.22 -14.94 -16.92
N LYS A 62 12.00 -14.41 -17.85
CA LYS A 62 13.47 -14.34 -17.76
C LYS A 62 13.96 -13.14 -16.92
N ASN A 63 13.07 -12.25 -16.52
CA ASN A 63 13.44 -11.04 -15.78
C ASN A 63 13.74 -11.37 -14.32
N LYS A 64 14.88 -10.87 -13.82
CA LYS A 64 15.32 -11.09 -12.42
C LYS A 64 14.26 -10.66 -11.37
N THR A 65 13.48 -9.63 -11.66
CA THR A 65 12.41 -9.17 -10.77
C THR A 65 11.35 -10.24 -10.59
N ILE A 66 10.95 -10.92 -11.66
CA ILE A 66 9.98 -12.01 -11.62
C ILE A 66 10.55 -13.21 -10.87
N ILE A 67 11.85 -13.51 -11.04
CA ILE A 67 12.52 -14.57 -10.27
C ILE A 67 12.45 -14.28 -8.76
N TYR A 68 12.67 -13.03 -8.32
CA TYR A 68 12.52 -12.66 -6.89
C TYR A 68 11.08 -12.87 -6.39
N PHE A 69 10.07 -12.52 -7.18
CA PHE A 69 8.68 -12.79 -6.84
C PHE A 69 8.36 -14.29 -6.75
N LEU A 70 8.91 -15.08 -7.68
CA LEU A 70 8.73 -16.55 -7.66
C LEU A 70 9.41 -17.18 -6.44
N ILE A 71 10.60 -16.72 -6.05
CA ILE A 71 11.27 -17.15 -4.83
C ILE A 71 10.40 -16.83 -3.60
N LEU A 72 9.85 -15.63 -3.52
CA LEU A 72 8.94 -15.25 -2.45
C LEU A 72 7.68 -16.12 -2.44
N TYR A 73 7.10 -16.39 -3.60
CA TYR A 73 5.91 -17.23 -3.73
C TYR A 73 6.18 -18.68 -3.27
N ILE A 74 7.29 -19.27 -3.73
CA ILE A 74 7.70 -20.62 -3.31
C ILE A 74 7.92 -20.66 -1.79
N TYR A 75 8.58 -19.63 -1.23
CA TYR A 75 8.75 -19.52 0.20
C TYR A 75 7.40 -19.42 0.94
N LEU A 76 6.45 -18.64 0.47
CA LEU A 76 5.11 -18.52 1.09
C LEU A 76 4.35 -19.85 1.05
N ILE A 77 4.44 -20.62 -0.04
CA ILE A 77 3.85 -21.97 -0.12
C ILE A 77 4.53 -22.90 0.88
N PHE A 78 5.87 -22.89 0.96
CA PHE A 78 6.60 -23.65 1.97
C PHE A 78 6.18 -23.28 3.40
N ASN A 79 6.09 -21.98 3.70
CA ASN A 79 5.66 -21.48 5.01
C ASN A 79 4.24 -21.97 5.36
N SER A 80 3.36 -22.17 4.37
CA SER A 80 2.03 -22.76 4.60
C SER A 80 2.09 -24.19 5.09
N LEU A 81 3.02 -24.99 4.55
CA LEU A 81 3.13 -26.42 4.89
C LEU A 81 3.57 -26.65 6.34
N ILE A 82 4.26 -25.68 6.93
CA ILE A 82 4.79 -25.74 8.30
C ILE A 82 4.02 -24.86 9.29
N SER A 83 2.92 -24.23 8.85
CA SER A 83 2.11 -23.32 9.67
C SER A 83 1.25 -24.06 10.70
N ILE A 84 0.88 -23.36 11.78
CA ILE A 84 0.00 -23.89 12.82
C ILE A 84 -1.38 -24.28 12.25
N ASP A 85 -1.93 -23.45 11.36
CA ASP A 85 -3.15 -23.76 10.62
C ASP A 85 -2.87 -23.71 9.12
N TYR A 86 -2.72 -24.89 8.54
CA TYR A 86 -2.46 -25.08 7.12
C TYR A 86 -3.63 -24.61 6.24
N SER A 87 -4.87 -24.89 6.66
CA SER A 87 -6.04 -24.73 5.79
C SER A 87 -6.30 -23.28 5.38
N GLU A 88 -6.28 -22.35 6.34
CA GLU A 88 -6.43 -20.93 6.07
C GLU A 88 -5.20 -20.33 5.38
N ASN A 89 -4.02 -20.78 5.77
CA ASN A 89 -2.76 -20.22 5.30
C ASN A 89 -2.49 -20.58 3.84
N PHE A 90 -2.71 -21.83 3.43
CA PHE A 90 -2.42 -22.28 2.07
C PHE A 90 -3.20 -21.49 1.01
N LEU A 91 -4.51 -21.33 1.19
CA LEU A 91 -5.33 -20.58 0.24
C LEU A 91 -4.88 -19.12 0.09
N ARG A 92 -4.49 -18.47 1.20
CA ARG A 92 -4.01 -17.09 1.19
C ARG A 92 -2.66 -16.96 0.46
N ASN A 93 -1.73 -17.86 0.75
CA ASN A 93 -0.41 -17.86 0.14
C ASN A 93 -0.48 -18.26 -1.34
N PHE A 94 -1.33 -19.21 -1.69
CA PHE A 94 -1.61 -19.55 -3.08
C PHE A 94 -2.19 -18.35 -3.84
N GLY A 95 -3.10 -17.61 -3.21
CA GLY A 95 -3.66 -16.37 -3.76
C GLY A 95 -2.65 -15.25 -3.99
N PHE A 96 -1.42 -15.32 -3.45
CA PHE A 96 -0.38 -14.34 -3.74
C PHE A 96 0.02 -14.29 -5.22
N LEU A 97 -0.19 -15.38 -5.96
CA LEU A 97 0.08 -15.45 -7.42
C LEU A 97 -0.65 -14.34 -8.19
N ARG A 98 -1.88 -13.96 -7.79
CA ARG A 98 -2.63 -12.84 -8.40
C ARG A 98 -1.85 -11.53 -8.35
N ILE A 99 -1.10 -11.28 -7.27
CA ILE A 99 -0.30 -10.06 -7.09
C ILE A 99 0.85 -10.02 -8.10
N ILE A 100 1.46 -11.17 -8.36
CA ILE A 100 2.52 -11.30 -9.37
C ILE A 100 1.96 -11.04 -10.76
N ILE A 101 0.80 -11.61 -11.08
CA ILE A 101 0.16 -11.45 -12.39
C ILE A 101 -0.28 -9.99 -12.58
N LEU A 102 -0.90 -9.37 -11.57
CA LEU A 102 -1.26 -7.95 -11.59
C LEU A 102 -0.03 -7.06 -11.83
N PHE A 103 1.11 -7.35 -11.15
CA PHE A 103 2.36 -6.64 -11.37
C PHE A 103 2.83 -6.75 -12.82
N VAL A 104 2.79 -7.94 -13.40
CA VAL A 104 3.18 -8.17 -14.80
C VAL A 104 2.21 -7.44 -15.74
N ALA A 105 0.90 -7.46 -15.46
CA ALA A 105 -0.11 -6.78 -16.28
C ALA A 105 0.11 -5.26 -16.32
N PHE A 106 0.35 -4.59 -15.17
CA PHE A 106 0.70 -3.16 -15.16
C PHE A 106 1.93 -2.86 -16.01
N ASN A 107 2.98 -3.67 -15.89
CA ASN A 107 4.21 -3.50 -16.66
C ASN A 107 3.97 -3.68 -18.15
N TYR A 108 3.18 -4.66 -18.56
CA TYR A 108 2.83 -4.91 -19.95
C TYR A 108 2.08 -3.74 -20.57
N PHE A 109 0.98 -3.31 -19.95
CA PHE A 109 0.15 -2.25 -20.49
C PHE A 109 0.85 -0.89 -20.51
N TYR A 110 1.72 -0.62 -19.55
CA TYR A 110 2.55 0.58 -19.60
C TYR A 110 3.59 0.54 -20.71
N TYR A 111 4.27 -0.60 -20.89
CA TYR A 111 5.24 -0.78 -21.97
C TYR A 111 4.60 -0.53 -23.35
N GLN A 112 3.36 -0.93 -23.52
CA GLN A 112 2.55 -0.70 -24.70
C GLN A 112 2.01 0.75 -24.82
N LYS A 113 2.35 1.64 -23.90
CA LYS A 113 1.89 3.04 -23.84
C LYS A 113 0.37 3.22 -23.82
N PHE A 114 -0.36 2.27 -23.25
CA PHE A 114 -1.81 2.31 -23.15
C PHE A 114 -2.31 3.23 -22.01
N PHE A 115 -3.54 3.48 -22.02
CA PHE A 115 -4.56 4.13 -21.20
C PHE A 115 -4.17 4.79 -19.84
N PHE A 116 -2.92 4.76 -19.37
CA PHE A 116 -2.54 5.21 -18.04
C PHE A 116 -2.96 6.65 -17.72
N LYS A 117 -2.89 7.57 -18.68
CA LYS A 117 -3.35 8.94 -18.46
C LYS A 117 -4.84 8.99 -18.11
N LYS A 118 -5.68 8.26 -18.86
CA LYS A 118 -7.14 8.20 -18.60
C LYS A 118 -7.42 7.50 -17.27
N MET A 119 -6.72 6.40 -16.99
CA MET A 119 -6.82 5.67 -15.73
C MET A 119 -6.51 6.57 -14.53
N PHE A 120 -5.41 7.34 -14.54
CA PHE A 120 -5.08 8.25 -13.44
C PHE A 120 -6.10 9.38 -13.26
N ILE A 121 -6.68 9.89 -14.34
CA ILE A 121 -7.76 10.88 -14.25
C ILE A 121 -8.98 10.26 -13.54
N LEU A 122 -9.39 9.05 -13.91
CA LEU A 122 -10.49 8.34 -13.28
C LEU A 122 -10.20 8.00 -11.81
N TRP A 123 -8.98 7.56 -11.48
CA TRP A 123 -8.55 7.35 -10.10
C TRP A 123 -8.62 8.64 -9.28
N SER A 124 -8.20 9.76 -9.87
CA SER A 124 -8.27 11.06 -9.20
C SER A 124 -9.71 11.48 -8.91
N LEU A 125 -10.64 11.23 -9.83
CA LEU A 125 -12.07 11.52 -9.62
C LEU A 125 -12.67 10.67 -8.50
N ILE A 126 -12.39 9.36 -8.48
CA ILE A 126 -12.84 8.46 -7.41
C ILE A 126 -12.30 8.93 -6.05
N VAL A 127 -11.01 9.22 -5.99
CA VAL A 127 -10.36 9.67 -4.76
C VAL A 127 -10.92 11.03 -4.30
N LEU A 128 -11.22 11.96 -5.21
CA LEU A 128 -11.87 13.23 -4.86
C LEU A 128 -13.27 13.05 -4.27
N ILE A 129 -14.05 12.07 -4.75
CA ILE A 129 -15.35 11.74 -4.17
C ILE A 129 -15.18 11.25 -2.74
N ILE A 130 -14.16 10.41 -2.47
CA ILE A 130 -13.88 9.92 -1.12
C ILE A 130 -13.38 11.05 -0.21
N ILE A 131 -12.53 11.94 -0.71
CA ILE A 131 -12.11 13.14 0.02
C ILE A 131 -13.31 13.98 0.40
N PHE A 132 -14.23 14.21 -0.51
CA PHE A 132 -15.45 14.96 -0.24
C PHE A 132 -16.29 14.28 0.86
N ASP A 133 -16.46 12.97 0.79
CA ASP A 133 -17.21 12.20 1.79
C ASP A 133 -16.53 12.21 3.17
N VAL A 134 -15.19 12.19 3.24
CA VAL A 134 -14.44 12.39 4.50
C VAL A 134 -14.76 13.73 5.16
N PHE A 135 -14.87 14.81 4.38
CA PHE A 135 -15.28 16.11 4.92
C PHE A 135 -16.74 16.09 5.40
N VAL A 136 -17.63 15.48 4.62
CA VAL A 136 -19.04 15.33 5.02
C VAL A 136 -19.13 14.59 6.36
N GLU A 137 -18.51 13.42 6.49
CA GLU A 137 -18.55 12.66 7.74
C GLU A 137 -17.91 13.41 8.91
N TYR A 138 -16.79 14.10 8.68
CA TYR A 138 -16.10 14.85 9.74
C TYR A 138 -16.96 15.96 10.31
N PHE A 139 -17.68 16.72 9.47
CA PHE A 139 -18.48 17.88 9.90
C PHE A 139 -19.90 17.51 10.32
N TYR A 140 -20.50 16.49 9.71
CA TYR A 140 -21.91 16.10 9.99
C TYR A 140 -22.03 14.84 10.87
N GLY A 141 -20.92 14.17 11.19
CA GLY A 141 -20.89 12.96 12.03
C GLY A 141 -21.38 11.70 11.32
N ARG A 142 -21.77 11.80 10.05
CA ARG A 142 -22.15 10.67 9.18
C ARG A 142 -21.71 10.94 7.75
N ASN A 143 -21.32 9.89 7.04
CA ASN A 143 -21.00 10.00 5.63
C ASN A 143 -22.27 10.12 4.76
N ILE A 144 -22.12 10.30 3.45
CA ILE A 144 -23.22 10.46 2.50
C ILE A 144 -24.20 9.25 2.52
N LEU A 145 -23.72 8.04 2.82
CA LEU A 145 -24.52 6.82 2.91
C LEU A 145 -25.05 6.54 4.33
N GLY A 146 -24.80 7.43 5.30
CA GLY A 146 -25.25 7.29 6.68
C GLY A 146 -24.33 6.48 7.60
N TYR A 147 -23.18 6.02 7.13
CA TYR A 147 -22.18 5.33 7.98
C TYR A 147 -21.51 6.31 8.95
N ASN A 148 -21.08 5.79 10.09
CA ASN A 148 -20.33 6.54 11.10
C ASN A 148 -19.36 5.63 11.86
N SER A 149 -18.41 6.26 12.56
CA SER A 149 -17.35 5.59 13.31
C SER A 149 -17.69 5.32 14.77
N SER A 150 -18.94 5.14 15.15
CA SER A 150 -19.39 5.05 16.56
C SER A 150 -18.62 4.02 17.42
N GLY A 151 -18.03 2.99 16.82
CA GLY A 151 -17.25 1.95 17.50
C GLY A 151 -15.72 2.16 17.54
N TYR A 152 -15.15 3.15 16.83
CA TYR A 152 -13.69 3.23 16.59
C TYR A 152 -13.02 4.52 17.07
N GLY A 153 -13.53 5.11 18.14
CA GLY A 153 -12.90 6.29 18.75
C GLY A 153 -12.89 7.51 17.84
N GLN A 154 -14.01 7.77 17.16
CA GLN A 154 -14.25 8.93 16.30
C GLN A 154 -13.39 8.99 15.04
N ARG A 155 -12.76 7.90 14.62
CA ARG A 155 -12.07 7.85 13.32
C ARG A 155 -13.08 7.80 12.18
N ILE A 156 -12.79 8.50 11.09
CA ILE A 156 -13.63 8.52 9.90
C ILE A 156 -13.59 7.16 9.19
N VAL A 157 -14.73 6.68 8.74
CA VAL A 157 -14.89 5.42 8.00
C VAL A 157 -15.25 5.65 6.53
N SER A 158 -15.88 6.77 6.19
CA SER A 158 -16.34 7.08 4.83
C SER A 158 -17.11 5.91 4.21
N PHE A 159 -16.85 5.55 2.97
CA PHE A 159 -17.50 4.43 2.29
C PHE A 159 -17.02 3.03 2.73
N PHE A 160 -16.07 2.93 3.67
CA PHE A 160 -15.56 1.65 4.18
C PHE A 160 -16.44 1.04 5.29
N LYS A 161 -17.64 1.55 5.46
CA LYS A 161 -18.67 1.09 6.44
C LYS A 161 -18.17 1.21 7.88
N ASP A 162 -17.67 0.12 8.44
CA ASP A 162 -17.23 -0.04 9.82
C ASP A 162 -15.71 -0.11 9.97
N GLU A 163 -14.94 -0.06 8.87
CA GLU A 163 -13.48 -0.12 8.90
C GLU A 163 -12.84 1.28 8.78
N PRO A 164 -12.13 1.77 9.80
CA PRO A 164 -11.48 3.08 9.77
C PRO A 164 -10.13 3.00 9.03
N VAL A 165 -10.15 2.68 7.74
CA VAL A 165 -8.97 2.50 6.86
C VAL A 165 -8.90 3.53 5.75
N VAL A 166 -9.79 4.53 5.76
CA VAL A 166 -9.88 5.51 4.68
C VAL A 166 -8.62 6.36 4.54
N GLY A 167 -7.95 6.70 5.66
CA GLY A 167 -6.67 7.40 5.63
C GLY A 167 -5.59 6.57 4.93
N SER A 168 -5.51 5.29 5.24
CA SER A 168 -4.58 4.35 4.60
C SER A 168 -4.89 4.17 3.11
N TYR A 169 -6.16 4.19 2.72
CA TYR A 169 -6.58 4.19 1.32
C TYR A 169 -6.11 5.46 0.60
N LEU A 170 -6.43 6.64 1.14
CA LEU A 170 -5.99 7.91 0.57
C LEU A 170 -4.46 7.95 0.44
N TYR A 171 -3.74 7.60 1.48
CA TYR A 171 -2.28 7.53 1.48
C TYR A 171 -1.74 6.60 0.38
N GLY A 172 -2.38 5.46 0.14
CA GLY A 172 -1.99 4.50 -0.90
C GLY A 172 -2.01 5.08 -2.32
N PHE A 173 -2.86 6.06 -2.60
CA PHE A 173 -2.95 6.75 -3.89
C PHE A 173 -2.26 8.12 -3.90
N PHE A 174 -1.97 8.70 -2.74
CA PHE A 174 -1.50 10.07 -2.58
C PHE A 174 -0.27 10.40 -3.44
N PHE A 175 0.82 9.69 -3.22
CA PHE A 175 2.08 10.02 -3.88
C PHE A 175 2.09 9.70 -5.37
N ILE A 176 1.38 8.65 -5.79
CA ILE A 176 1.25 8.31 -7.21
C ILE A 176 0.50 9.41 -7.95
N LEU A 177 -0.63 9.87 -7.42
CA LEU A 177 -1.45 10.88 -8.06
C LEU A 177 -0.73 12.24 -8.09
N ILE A 178 -0.06 12.64 -7.01
CA ILE A 178 0.80 13.83 -7.02
C ILE A 178 1.88 13.71 -8.09
N GLY A 179 2.58 12.59 -8.12
CA GLY A 179 3.62 12.33 -9.11
C GLY A 179 3.08 12.40 -10.55
N PHE A 180 1.88 11.88 -10.78
CA PHE A 180 1.21 11.98 -12.06
C PHE A 180 0.95 13.44 -12.45
N PHE A 181 0.37 14.25 -11.56
CA PHE A 181 0.07 15.66 -11.86
C PHE A 181 1.33 16.51 -12.06
N LEU A 182 2.39 16.28 -11.28
CA LEU A 182 3.66 17.00 -11.43
C LEU A 182 4.41 16.66 -12.73
N ASN A 183 4.13 15.50 -13.33
CA ASN A 183 4.66 15.14 -14.65
C ASN A 183 3.87 15.76 -15.81
N GLN A 184 2.72 16.42 -15.53
CA GLN A 184 1.96 17.15 -16.56
C GLN A 184 2.58 18.53 -16.87
N LYS A 185 1.95 19.30 -17.75
CA LYS A 185 2.41 20.65 -18.14
C LYS A 185 2.58 21.57 -16.93
N LYS A 186 3.54 22.50 -17.00
CA LYS A 186 3.84 23.48 -15.96
C LYS A 186 2.64 24.32 -15.52
N GLU A 187 1.69 24.56 -16.42
CA GLU A 187 0.45 25.32 -16.18
C GLU A 187 -0.42 24.71 -15.07
N TYR A 188 -0.38 23.38 -14.89
CA TYR A 188 -1.17 22.68 -13.87
C TYR A 188 -0.50 22.61 -12.49
N ARG A 189 0.67 23.20 -12.32
CA ARG A 189 1.46 23.10 -11.09
C ARG A 189 0.75 23.67 -9.86
N TYR A 190 0.08 24.81 -10.00
CA TYR A 190 -0.68 25.42 -8.89
C TYR A 190 -1.83 24.52 -8.44
N TYR A 191 -2.56 23.93 -9.37
CA TYR A 191 -3.62 22.96 -9.06
C TYR A 191 -3.07 21.72 -8.34
N THR A 192 -1.84 21.30 -8.68
CA THR A 192 -1.19 20.18 -7.99
C THR A 192 -0.88 20.51 -6.54
N PHE A 193 -0.37 21.71 -6.24
CA PHE A 193 -0.13 22.13 -4.85
C PHE A 193 -1.42 22.24 -4.06
N PHE A 194 -2.48 22.78 -4.63
CA PHE A 194 -3.81 22.76 -4.00
C PHE A 194 -4.30 21.35 -3.71
N PHE A 195 -4.11 20.44 -4.66
CA PHE A 195 -4.47 19.03 -4.50
C PHE A 195 -3.66 18.34 -3.38
N ILE A 196 -2.37 18.68 -3.22
CA ILE A 196 -1.55 18.19 -2.10
C ILE A 196 -2.14 18.63 -0.76
N PHE A 197 -2.49 19.90 -0.60
CA PHE A 197 -3.11 20.39 0.64
C PHE A 197 -4.44 19.71 0.91
N LEU A 198 -5.30 19.59 -0.09
CA LEU A 198 -6.60 18.95 0.02
C LEU A 198 -6.45 17.49 0.50
N PHE A 199 -5.50 16.75 -0.06
CA PHE A 199 -5.20 15.37 0.34
C PHE A 199 -4.67 15.28 1.78
N LEU A 200 -3.70 16.13 2.14
CA LEU A 200 -3.13 16.13 3.49
C LEU A 200 -4.19 16.45 4.55
N ILE A 201 -5.02 17.46 4.32
CA ILE A 201 -6.12 17.80 5.23
C ILE A 201 -7.06 16.61 5.36
N SER A 202 -7.42 15.96 4.26
CA SER A 202 -8.31 14.80 4.28
C SER A 202 -7.72 13.65 5.09
N ILE A 203 -6.43 13.34 4.91
CA ILE A 203 -5.75 12.29 5.70
C ILE A 203 -5.72 12.67 7.19
N LEU A 204 -5.48 13.93 7.55
CA LEU A 204 -5.51 14.39 8.93
C LEU A 204 -6.91 14.25 9.54
N PHE A 205 -7.96 14.56 8.78
CA PHE A 205 -9.35 14.46 9.23
C PHE A 205 -9.79 13.03 9.48
N THR A 206 -9.15 12.02 8.83
CA THR A 206 -9.45 10.61 9.14
C THR A 206 -9.06 10.21 10.57
N LEU A 207 -8.21 11.00 11.24
CA LEU A 207 -7.69 10.73 12.57
C LEU A 207 -6.86 9.42 12.66
N GLU A 208 -6.37 8.91 11.54
CA GLU A 208 -5.44 7.78 11.46
C GLU A 208 -3.99 8.27 11.65
N ARG A 209 -3.48 8.23 12.89
CA ARG A 209 -2.18 8.81 13.28
C ARG A 209 -0.99 8.30 12.47
N SER A 210 -0.86 6.99 12.33
CA SER A 210 0.27 6.38 11.60
C SER A 210 0.31 6.80 10.14
N THR A 211 -0.85 6.83 9.50
CA THR A 211 -0.99 7.24 8.09
C THR A 211 -0.70 8.72 7.92
N SER A 212 -1.18 9.57 8.85
CA SER A 212 -0.90 11.01 8.84
C SER A 212 0.60 11.29 8.98
N ILE A 213 1.30 10.59 9.88
CA ILE A 213 2.75 10.73 10.05
C ILE A 213 3.49 10.29 8.78
N LYS A 214 3.14 9.13 8.20
CA LYS A 214 3.73 8.66 6.94
C LYS A 214 3.49 9.65 5.80
N ALA A 215 2.29 10.20 5.67
CA ALA A 215 1.97 11.20 4.64
C ALA A 215 2.79 12.49 4.80
N LEU A 216 2.96 12.99 6.03
CA LEU A 216 3.78 14.18 6.31
C LEU A 216 5.27 13.94 6.04
N ILE A 217 5.83 12.83 6.47
CA ILE A 217 7.21 12.46 6.15
C ILE A 217 7.40 12.35 4.64
N GLY A 218 6.49 11.65 3.97
CA GLY A 218 6.59 11.41 2.54
C GLY A 218 6.46 12.68 1.71
N ILE A 219 5.53 13.59 2.04
CA ILE A 219 5.42 14.85 1.30
C ILE A 219 6.64 15.75 1.54
N THR A 220 7.22 15.70 2.73
CA THR A 220 8.47 16.41 3.02
C THR A 220 9.58 15.93 2.07
N PHE A 221 9.82 14.62 2.00
CA PHE A 221 10.78 14.06 1.06
C PHE A 221 10.43 14.38 -0.40
N PHE A 222 9.14 14.29 -0.76
CA PHE A 222 8.70 14.56 -2.13
C PHE A 222 9.01 15.99 -2.55
N ILE A 223 8.68 17.00 -1.72
CA ILE A 223 8.94 18.41 -2.01
C ILE A 223 10.45 18.73 -2.01
N LEU A 224 11.21 18.12 -1.11
CA LEU A 224 12.68 18.27 -1.12
C LEU A 224 13.29 17.75 -2.43
N LEU A 225 12.80 16.62 -2.94
CA LEU A 225 13.25 16.03 -4.20
C LEU A 225 12.70 16.73 -5.43
N TYR A 226 11.64 17.53 -5.30
CA TYR A 226 11.05 18.24 -6.43
C TYR A 226 11.93 19.45 -6.83
N LYS A 227 12.64 19.31 -7.96
CA LYS A 227 13.67 20.26 -8.40
C LYS A 227 13.13 21.53 -9.11
N GLU A 228 11.87 21.51 -9.49
CA GLU A 228 11.24 22.59 -10.26
C GLU A 228 10.79 23.80 -9.40
N VAL A 229 10.94 23.72 -8.08
CA VAL A 229 10.56 24.77 -7.12
C VAL A 229 11.81 25.26 -6.40
N ASN A 230 11.96 26.57 -6.28
CA ASN A 230 13.07 27.20 -5.57
C ASN A 230 12.93 27.00 -4.04
N LEU A 231 14.03 27.20 -3.31
CA LEU A 231 14.07 26.98 -1.87
C LEU A 231 13.06 27.85 -1.11
N LYS A 232 12.90 29.12 -1.51
CA LYS A 232 11.97 30.07 -0.88
C LYS A 232 10.53 29.54 -0.92
N ASN A 233 10.10 29.03 -2.08
CA ASN A 233 8.75 28.48 -2.22
C ASN A 233 8.58 27.14 -1.49
N LYS A 234 9.64 26.33 -1.36
CA LYS A 234 9.61 25.13 -0.52
C LYS A 234 9.43 25.50 0.95
N MET A 235 10.16 26.50 1.45
CA MET A 235 10.01 26.98 2.83
C MET A 235 8.60 27.53 3.08
N LEU A 236 8.07 28.33 2.15
CA LEU A 236 6.67 28.79 2.23
C LEU A 236 5.68 27.63 2.31
N PHE A 237 5.86 26.61 1.47
CA PHE A 237 5.02 25.42 1.48
C PHE A 237 5.06 24.68 2.82
N PHE A 238 6.26 24.48 3.40
CA PHE A 238 6.40 23.85 4.71
C PHE A 238 5.78 24.70 5.84
N SER A 239 5.93 26.04 5.77
CA SER A 239 5.29 26.95 6.72
C SER A 239 3.76 26.85 6.66
N LEU A 240 3.19 26.73 5.46
CA LEU A 240 1.75 26.55 5.27
C LEU A 240 1.28 25.19 5.80
N ILE A 241 2.01 24.10 5.57
CA ILE A 241 1.69 22.78 6.16
C ILE A 241 1.75 22.86 7.68
N PHE A 242 2.80 23.45 8.23
CA PHE A 242 2.92 23.61 9.68
C PHE A 242 1.75 24.40 10.27
N LEU A 243 1.40 25.54 9.66
CA LEU A 243 0.26 26.35 10.07
C LEU A 243 -1.05 25.56 10.00
N MET A 244 -1.26 24.81 8.92
CA MET A 244 -2.43 23.94 8.75
C MET A 244 -2.53 22.88 9.86
N ILE A 245 -1.43 22.19 10.19
CA ILE A 245 -1.42 21.18 11.26
C ILE A 245 -1.66 21.84 12.62
N PHE A 246 -0.99 22.96 12.88
CA PHE A 246 -1.14 23.72 14.12
C PHE A 246 -2.59 24.17 14.32
N THR A 247 -3.19 24.80 13.32
CA THR A 247 -4.60 25.22 13.38
C THR A 247 -5.55 24.05 13.50
N PHE A 248 -5.29 22.92 12.85
CA PHE A 248 -6.08 21.71 12.97
C PHE A 248 -6.04 21.15 14.40
N ILE A 249 -4.87 21.01 14.99
CA ILE A 249 -4.73 20.44 16.34
C ILE A 249 -5.30 21.40 17.41
N THR A 250 -5.16 22.72 17.26
CA THR A 250 -5.61 23.70 18.26
C THR A 250 -7.11 23.93 18.24
N ASN A 251 -7.72 24.00 17.04
CA ASN A 251 -9.13 24.36 16.90
C ASN A 251 -10.09 23.16 16.95
N PHE A 252 -9.61 21.93 16.79
CA PHE A 252 -10.47 20.75 16.78
C PHE A 252 -10.19 19.87 18.01
N PRO A 253 -11.09 19.83 19.01
CA PRO A 253 -10.88 19.08 20.26
C PRO A 253 -10.59 17.60 20.05
N ILE A 254 -11.26 16.96 19.08
CA ILE A 254 -11.06 15.56 18.71
C ILE A 254 -9.64 15.33 18.18
N ALA A 255 -9.17 16.22 17.31
CA ALA A 255 -7.80 16.15 16.77
C ALA A 255 -6.76 16.34 17.90
N LYS A 256 -6.97 17.34 18.76
CA LYS A 256 -6.11 17.57 19.95
C LYS A 256 -6.05 16.32 20.82
N HIS A 257 -7.19 15.71 21.13
CA HIS A 257 -7.23 14.47 21.91
C HIS A 257 -6.44 13.35 21.24
N ARG A 258 -6.65 13.12 19.95
CA ARG A 258 -6.02 12.03 19.19
C ARG A 258 -4.53 12.23 18.96
N TYR A 259 -4.11 13.43 18.54
CA TYR A 259 -2.72 13.71 18.13
C TYR A 259 -1.82 14.18 19.27
N THR A 260 -2.37 14.61 20.43
CA THR A 260 -1.57 15.05 21.57
C THR A 260 -1.86 14.24 22.82
N ASN A 261 -3.06 14.29 23.37
CA ASN A 261 -3.36 13.69 24.68
C ASN A 261 -3.18 12.17 24.71
N GLN A 262 -3.62 11.48 23.66
CA GLN A 262 -3.44 10.02 23.59
C GLN A 262 -1.98 9.60 23.40
N ILE A 263 -1.14 10.41 22.77
CA ILE A 263 0.29 10.10 22.63
C ILE A 263 1.01 10.31 23.96
N LEU A 264 0.68 11.38 24.69
CA LEU A 264 1.33 11.74 25.95
C LEU A 264 0.88 10.88 27.15
N ASN A 265 -0.38 10.48 27.19
CA ASN A 265 -1.01 9.87 28.37
C ASN A 265 -1.20 8.34 28.27
N GLN A 266 -1.03 7.73 27.13
CA GLN A 266 -1.20 6.28 26.98
C GLN A 266 0.15 5.57 26.94
N LYS A 267 0.36 4.58 27.85
CA LYS A 267 1.21 3.43 27.57
C LYS A 267 0.73 2.87 26.23
N SER A 268 1.56 2.96 25.19
CA SER A 268 1.07 2.70 23.85
C SER A 268 0.67 1.23 23.74
N VAL A 269 -0.60 0.95 23.52
CA VAL A 269 -1.14 -0.39 23.20
C VAL A 269 -0.31 -1.05 22.10
N TYR A 270 0.27 -0.25 21.20
CA TYR A 270 1.16 -0.73 20.15
C TYR A 270 2.45 -1.35 20.70
N PHE A 271 3.03 -0.82 21.76
CA PHE A 271 4.22 -1.41 22.37
C PHE A 271 3.95 -2.81 22.93
N GLU A 272 2.79 -2.98 23.57
CA GLU A 272 2.35 -4.30 24.05
C GLU A 272 2.11 -5.28 22.90
N LEU A 273 1.53 -4.81 21.78
CA LEU A 273 1.36 -5.62 20.57
C LEU A 273 2.71 -6.01 19.95
N TYR A 274 3.71 -5.11 19.99
CA TYR A 274 5.07 -5.41 19.52
C TYR A 274 5.73 -6.45 20.42
N GLN A 275 5.57 -6.34 21.73
CA GLN A 275 6.05 -7.34 22.69
C GLN A 275 5.40 -8.70 22.45
N SER A 276 4.07 -8.73 22.25
CA SER A 276 3.34 -9.95 21.91
C SER A 276 3.87 -10.57 20.61
N GLY A 277 4.10 -9.75 19.55
CA GLY A 277 4.71 -10.21 18.30
C GLY A 277 6.10 -10.80 18.50
N PHE A 278 6.94 -10.13 19.31
CA PHE A 278 8.27 -10.63 19.65
C PHE A 278 8.22 -11.92 20.47
N GLN A 279 7.25 -12.07 21.38
CA GLN A 279 7.07 -13.28 22.16
C GLN A 279 6.68 -14.48 21.28
N VAL A 280 5.75 -14.28 20.32
CA VAL A 280 5.41 -15.32 19.33
C VAL A 280 6.65 -15.73 18.53
N PHE A 281 7.48 -14.78 18.10
CA PHE A 281 8.76 -15.05 17.44
C PHE A 281 9.71 -15.83 18.34
N SER A 282 9.86 -15.44 19.62
CA SER A 282 10.78 -16.07 20.55
C SER A 282 10.50 -17.56 20.76
N ASN A 283 9.23 -17.95 20.64
CA ASN A 283 8.80 -19.34 20.73
C ASN A 283 8.89 -20.08 19.38
N ASN A 284 8.93 -19.37 18.25
CA ASN A 284 8.93 -19.93 16.90
C ASN A 284 10.03 -19.31 16.02
N LYS A 285 11.28 -19.32 16.48
CA LYS A 285 12.39 -18.50 15.97
C LYS A 285 12.74 -18.73 14.50
N ILE A 286 12.67 -19.97 14.01
CA ILE A 286 13.23 -20.35 12.71
C ILE A 286 12.30 -19.98 11.57
N PHE A 287 11.05 -20.45 11.60
CA PHE A 287 10.09 -20.30 10.51
C PHE A 287 8.81 -19.52 10.89
N GLY A 288 8.67 -19.13 12.17
CA GLY A 288 7.47 -18.47 12.68
C GLY A 288 6.28 -19.43 12.79
N VAL A 289 5.09 -18.84 13.00
CA VAL A 289 3.83 -19.59 13.16
C VAL A 289 3.09 -19.84 11.83
N GLY A 290 3.57 -19.28 10.75
CA GLY A 290 2.91 -19.28 9.45
C GLY A 290 2.24 -17.93 9.13
N ASN A 291 2.20 -17.59 7.84
CA ASN A 291 1.59 -16.33 7.37
C ASN A 291 0.13 -16.24 7.84
N LYS A 292 -0.28 -15.11 8.43
CA LYS A 292 -1.62 -14.89 8.98
C LYS A 292 -2.03 -15.79 10.16
N ASN A 293 -1.10 -16.51 10.75
CA ASN A 293 -1.36 -17.35 11.91
C ASN A 293 -1.05 -16.69 13.27
N TYR A 294 -0.59 -15.44 13.27
CA TYR A 294 -0.40 -14.69 14.52
C TYR A 294 -1.68 -14.67 15.38
N ARG A 295 -2.85 -14.42 14.76
CA ARG A 295 -4.13 -14.45 15.48
C ARG A 295 -4.41 -15.81 16.11
N ILE A 296 -4.13 -16.89 15.40
CA ILE A 296 -4.34 -18.25 15.92
C ILE A 296 -3.41 -18.52 17.09
N ALA A 297 -2.15 -18.11 16.96
CA ALA A 297 -1.15 -18.27 18.01
C ALA A 297 -1.49 -17.47 19.29
N THR A 298 -2.12 -16.30 19.15
CA THR A 298 -2.38 -15.42 20.30
C THR A 298 -3.80 -15.53 20.86
N CYS A 299 -4.78 -15.98 20.09
CA CYS A 299 -6.18 -16.04 20.51
C CYS A 299 -6.62 -17.47 20.91
N ASN A 300 -6.06 -18.52 20.31
CA ASN A 300 -6.37 -19.91 20.60
C ASN A 300 -5.26 -20.52 21.48
N GLN A 301 -5.28 -20.20 22.77
CA GLN A 301 -4.26 -20.68 23.73
C GLN A 301 -4.18 -22.22 23.83
N ASP A 302 -5.27 -22.92 23.52
CA ASP A 302 -5.32 -24.39 23.55
C ASP A 302 -4.54 -25.07 22.41
N LYS A 303 -4.24 -24.35 21.33
CA LYS A 303 -3.46 -24.87 20.19
C LYS A 303 -1.96 -24.57 20.27
N ILE A 304 -1.52 -23.85 21.30
CA ILE A 304 -0.10 -23.51 21.47
C ILE A 304 0.58 -24.68 22.19
N VAL A 305 1.44 -25.38 21.47
CA VAL A 305 2.34 -26.40 22.05
C VAL A 305 3.32 -25.69 22.99
N SER A 306 3.02 -25.78 24.30
CA SER A 306 3.85 -25.32 25.42
C SER A 306 4.30 -23.86 25.45
N PRO A 307 3.42 -22.89 25.72
CA PRO A 307 3.90 -21.76 26.50
C PRO A 307 4.02 -22.22 27.96
N SER A 308 5.14 -21.94 28.60
CA SER A 308 5.21 -22.05 30.06
C SER A 308 4.05 -21.21 30.66
N ASP A 309 3.48 -21.63 31.78
CA ASP A 309 2.37 -20.88 32.43
C ASP A 309 2.72 -19.40 32.70
N GLN A 310 4.02 -19.06 32.73
CA GLN A 310 4.52 -17.70 32.88
C GLN A 310 4.31 -16.84 31.61
N ASP A 311 4.13 -17.41 30.41
CA ASP A 311 3.99 -16.66 29.16
C ASP A 311 2.53 -16.39 28.77
N LYS A 312 1.54 -17.03 29.40
CA LYS A 312 0.10 -16.83 29.13
C LYS A 312 -0.39 -15.39 29.28
N GLY A 313 0.29 -14.57 30.08
CA GLY A 313 -0.03 -13.15 30.27
C GLY A 313 0.61 -12.18 29.27
N LYS A 314 1.49 -12.66 28.36
CA LYS A 314 2.26 -11.81 27.42
C LYS A 314 1.67 -11.76 26.03
N TYR A 315 0.73 -12.65 25.68
CA TYR A 315 0.07 -12.65 24.39
C TYR A 315 -1.15 -11.73 24.39
N ILE A 316 -1.21 -10.87 23.38
CA ILE A 316 -2.39 -10.05 23.12
C ILE A 316 -3.10 -10.60 21.90
N CYS A 317 -4.32 -11.09 22.11
CA CYS A 317 -5.18 -11.57 21.01
C CYS A 317 -5.48 -10.43 20.04
N ASN A 318 -4.92 -10.52 18.84
CA ASN A 318 -5.15 -9.55 17.77
C ASN A 318 -4.93 -10.22 16.40
N THR A 319 -5.35 -9.54 15.33
CA THR A 319 -5.19 -10.05 13.95
C THR A 319 -3.74 -10.05 13.48
N HIS A 320 -2.90 -9.16 14.01
CA HIS A 320 -1.47 -9.01 13.68
C HIS A 320 -0.81 -8.09 14.73
N PRO A 321 0.52 -8.04 14.84
CA PRO A 321 1.23 -7.24 15.85
C PRO A 321 1.32 -5.74 15.53
N HIS A 322 0.61 -5.25 14.51
CA HIS A 322 0.57 -3.85 14.08
C HIS A 322 1.92 -3.21 13.75
N GLN A 323 2.93 -4.00 13.39
CA GLN A 323 4.21 -3.50 12.91
C GLN A 323 4.86 -4.56 12.01
N ILE A 324 5.30 -4.14 10.81
CA ILE A 324 5.72 -5.04 9.73
C ILE A 324 6.87 -6.00 10.11
N TYR A 325 7.85 -5.54 10.88
CA TYR A 325 9.00 -6.39 11.26
C TYR A 325 8.58 -7.45 12.28
N PHE A 326 7.74 -7.08 13.26
CA PHE A 326 7.19 -8.05 14.21
C PHE A 326 6.21 -9.02 13.56
N GLU A 327 5.45 -8.56 12.54
CA GLU A 327 4.62 -9.47 11.72
C GLU A 327 5.50 -10.47 10.97
N MET A 328 6.55 -10.00 10.28
CA MET A 328 7.48 -10.89 9.57
C MET A 328 8.19 -11.87 10.52
N LEU A 329 8.68 -11.39 11.67
CA LEU A 329 9.36 -12.26 12.64
C LEU A 329 8.42 -13.29 13.26
N SER A 330 7.22 -12.89 13.69
CA SER A 330 6.26 -13.80 14.33
C SER A 330 5.70 -14.83 13.35
N GLU A 331 5.35 -14.42 12.13
CA GLU A 331 4.68 -15.29 11.15
C GLU A 331 5.66 -16.09 10.28
N HIS A 332 6.87 -15.57 10.03
CA HIS A 332 7.84 -16.19 9.12
C HIS A 332 9.18 -16.55 9.77
N GLY A 333 9.38 -16.22 11.04
CA GLY A 333 10.62 -16.46 11.76
C GLY A 333 11.81 -15.71 11.16
N LEU A 334 13.00 -16.09 11.61
CA LEU A 334 14.24 -15.43 11.16
C LEU A 334 14.53 -15.69 9.68
N ILE A 335 14.36 -16.92 9.21
CA ILE A 335 14.67 -17.32 7.82
C ILE A 335 13.77 -16.57 6.85
N GLY A 336 12.45 -16.58 7.08
CA GLY A 336 11.52 -15.91 6.20
C GLY A 336 11.66 -14.40 6.22
N THR A 337 11.92 -13.81 7.38
CA THR A 337 12.19 -12.38 7.52
C THR A 337 13.42 -11.97 6.71
N ILE A 338 14.52 -12.72 6.79
CA ILE A 338 15.74 -12.46 6.00
C ILE A 338 15.44 -12.55 4.50
N ILE A 339 14.78 -13.60 4.05
CA ILE A 339 14.41 -13.79 2.64
C ILE A 339 13.59 -12.58 2.14
N MET A 340 12.54 -12.18 2.87
CA MET A 340 11.69 -11.06 2.50
C MET A 340 12.45 -9.74 2.47
N LEU A 341 13.24 -9.45 3.50
CA LEU A 341 14.04 -8.22 3.55
C LEU A 341 15.05 -8.14 2.42
N LEU A 342 15.71 -9.25 2.07
CA LEU A 342 16.63 -9.29 0.93
C LEU A 342 15.91 -9.05 -0.40
N ILE A 343 14.73 -9.65 -0.59
CA ILE A 343 13.92 -9.44 -1.78
C ILE A 343 13.47 -7.98 -1.88
N PHE A 344 12.90 -7.40 -0.82
CA PHE A 344 12.45 -6.00 -0.82
C PHE A 344 13.64 -5.03 -0.95
N TYR A 345 14.80 -5.34 -0.38
CA TYR A 345 16.01 -4.58 -0.64
C TYR A 345 16.35 -4.56 -2.14
N LYS A 346 16.34 -5.70 -2.82
CA LYS A 346 16.61 -5.79 -4.26
C LYS A 346 15.54 -5.12 -5.11
N LEU A 347 14.27 -5.24 -4.72
CA LEU A 347 13.15 -4.68 -5.48
C LEU A 347 12.99 -3.16 -5.29
N ILE A 348 13.27 -2.61 -4.11
CA ILE A 348 12.94 -1.23 -3.75
C ILE A 348 14.20 -0.44 -3.37
N PHE A 349 14.85 -0.81 -2.26
CA PHE A 349 15.88 0.03 -1.63
C PHE A 349 17.12 0.21 -2.50
N SER A 350 17.56 -0.84 -3.21
CA SER A 350 18.69 -0.76 -4.15
C SER A 350 18.44 0.18 -5.35
N LYS A 351 17.20 0.65 -5.54
CA LYS A 351 16.81 1.53 -6.67
C LYS A 351 16.66 3.00 -6.26
N ILE A 352 16.75 3.32 -4.96
CA ILE A 352 16.49 4.66 -4.43
C ILE A 352 17.33 5.73 -5.13
N LEU A 353 18.66 5.61 -5.08
CA LEU A 353 19.56 6.62 -5.64
C LEU A 353 19.32 6.87 -7.13
N LYS A 354 19.17 5.79 -7.90
CA LYS A 354 18.88 5.88 -9.33
C LYS A 354 17.57 6.62 -9.58
N THR A 355 16.51 6.27 -8.84
CA THR A 355 15.18 6.87 -9.00
C THR A 355 15.18 8.37 -8.69
N ILE A 356 15.89 8.80 -7.64
CA ILE A 356 16.01 10.22 -7.27
C ILE A 356 16.69 11.03 -8.38
N LEU A 357 17.65 10.44 -9.09
CA LEU A 357 18.38 11.12 -10.16
C LEU A 357 17.56 11.26 -11.46
N GLU A 358 16.59 10.38 -11.72
CA GLU A 358 15.84 10.30 -12.99
C GLU A 358 14.76 11.40 -13.16
N LYS A 359 14.42 12.20 -12.15
CA LYS A 359 13.39 13.26 -12.19
C LYS A 359 12.00 12.79 -12.66
N ASN A 360 11.69 11.51 -12.54
CA ASN A 360 10.36 10.98 -12.82
C ASN A 360 9.52 11.02 -11.53
N TYR A 361 8.70 12.07 -11.38
CA TYR A 361 7.96 12.30 -10.14
C TYR A 361 6.91 11.22 -9.82
N LEU A 362 6.35 10.58 -10.82
CA LEU A 362 5.43 9.47 -10.64
C LEU A 362 6.14 8.26 -10.03
N LYS A 363 7.33 7.95 -10.54
CA LYS A 363 8.20 6.90 -10.00
C LYS A 363 8.70 7.25 -8.60
N ILE A 364 9.07 8.52 -8.35
CA ILE A 364 9.45 9.02 -7.02
C ILE A 364 8.28 8.87 -6.04
N GLY A 365 7.06 9.20 -6.45
CA GLY A 365 5.88 9.04 -5.61
C GLY A 365 5.64 7.59 -5.19
N ALA A 366 5.67 6.66 -6.15
CA ALA A 366 5.55 5.24 -5.85
C ALA A 366 6.67 4.74 -4.91
N LEU A 367 7.93 5.19 -5.13
CA LEU A 367 9.06 4.83 -4.27
C LEU A 367 8.87 5.34 -2.84
N ILE A 368 8.41 6.57 -2.66
CA ILE A 368 8.16 7.14 -1.33
C ILE A 368 7.13 6.30 -0.58
N TYR A 369 6.00 5.97 -1.19
CA TYR A 369 5.02 5.09 -0.57
C TYR A 369 5.66 3.76 -0.14
N LEU A 370 6.35 3.09 -1.06
CA LEU A 370 6.97 1.78 -0.81
C LEU A 370 8.00 1.81 0.32
N THR A 371 8.83 2.86 0.39
CA THR A 371 9.85 2.98 1.46
C THR A 371 9.24 3.29 2.82
N LEU A 372 8.17 4.10 2.85
CA LEU A 372 7.49 4.47 4.09
C LEU A 372 6.70 3.30 4.71
N GLU A 373 6.34 2.27 3.94
CA GLU A 373 5.73 1.05 4.50
C GLU A 373 6.72 0.28 5.39
N PHE A 374 8.02 0.44 5.18
CA PHE A 374 9.07 -0.18 5.99
C PHE A 374 9.62 0.74 7.09
N LEU A 375 8.94 1.84 7.46
CA LEU A 375 9.38 2.66 8.58
C LEU A 375 9.33 1.87 9.90
N PRO A 376 10.45 1.80 10.63
CA PRO A 376 10.47 1.16 11.95
C PRO A 376 9.61 1.98 12.95
N ILE A 377 9.09 1.31 13.98
CA ILE A 377 8.35 1.90 15.10
C ILE A 377 6.94 2.38 14.75
N ILE A 378 6.70 2.87 13.52
CA ILE A 378 5.36 3.35 13.13
C ILE A 378 4.42 2.16 12.94
N PRO A 379 3.22 2.18 13.57
CA PRO A 379 2.23 1.14 13.41
C PRO A 379 1.82 0.96 11.92
N SER A 380 1.67 -0.29 11.50
CA SER A 380 1.22 -0.66 10.16
C SER A 380 -0.02 -1.56 10.22
N GLY A 381 -0.79 -1.60 9.14
CA GLY A 381 -1.76 -2.66 8.91
C GLY A 381 -1.06 -4.00 8.65
N ALA A 382 -1.82 -5.09 8.61
CA ALA A 382 -1.29 -6.40 8.25
C ALA A 382 -0.73 -6.37 6.82
N PHE A 383 0.56 -6.60 6.65
CA PHE A 383 1.23 -6.48 5.34
C PHE A 383 0.64 -7.44 4.30
N PHE A 384 0.46 -8.71 4.68
CA PHE A 384 -0.20 -9.72 3.83
C PHE A 384 -1.74 -9.67 3.88
N GLY A 385 -2.34 -8.64 4.49
CA GLY A 385 -3.76 -8.34 4.39
C GLY A 385 -4.14 -7.94 2.97
N SER A 386 -5.31 -8.39 2.48
CA SER A 386 -5.75 -8.12 1.10
C SER A 386 -5.70 -6.64 0.74
N PHE A 387 -6.13 -5.77 1.64
CA PHE A 387 -6.12 -4.31 1.48
C PHE A 387 -4.69 -3.75 1.34
N SER A 388 -3.84 -3.96 2.35
CA SER A 388 -2.47 -3.42 2.38
C SER A 388 -1.62 -3.99 1.25
N LEU A 389 -1.72 -5.30 0.99
CA LEU A 389 -0.98 -5.96 -0.08
C LEU A 389 -1.39 -5.45 -1.47
N THR A 390 -2.68 -5.15 -1.68
CA THR A 390 -3.15 -4.60 -2.96
C THR A 390 -2.58 -3.20 -3.19
N LEU A 391 -2.63 -2.31 -2.20
CA LEU A 391 -2.05 -0.96 -2.31
C LEU A 391 -0.53 -1.02 -2.53
N PHE A 392 0.16 -1.89 -1.81
CA PHE A 392 1.59 -2.11 -1.99
C PHE A 392 1.91 -2.62 -3.40
N ALA A 393 1.14 -3.59 -3.89
CA ALA A 393 1.31 -4.16 -5.23
C ALA A 393 1.09 -3.14 -6.33
N ILE A 394 0.07 -2.29 -6.23
CA ILE A 394 -0.19 -1.21 -7.19
C ILE A 394 1.02 -0.27 -7.26
N ASN A 395 1.50 0.21 -6.09
CA ASN A 395 2.63 1.12 -6.04
C ASN A 395 3.90 0.47 -6.60
N LEU A 396 4.18 -0.79 -6.25
CA LEU A 396 5.34 -1.52 -6.76
C LEU A 396 5.23 -1.77 -8.27
N SER A 397 4.04 -2.11 -8.77
CA SER A 397 3.79 -2.30 -10.19
C SER A 397 4.04 -1.03 -10.99
N LEU A 398 3.53 0.10 -10.52
CA LEU A 398 3.72 1.39 -11.16
C LEU A 398 5.17 1.88 -11.06
N PHE A 399 5.85 1.64 -9.93
CA PHE A 399 7.27 1.95 -9.76
C PHE A 399 8.14 1.30 -10.85
N TYR A 400 7.87 0.04 -11.17
CA TYR A 400 8.56 -0.68 -12.24
C TYR A 400 8.08 -0.30 -13.64
N ALA A 401 6.77 -0.17 -13.81
CA ALA A 401 6.17 0.17 -15.10
C ALA A 401 6.69 1.51 -15.63
N PHE A 402 6.86 2.52 -14.78
CA PHE A 402 7.32 3.86 -15.19
C PHE A 402 8.82 3.99 -15.45
N ASP A 403 9.59 2.94 -15.24
CA ASP A 403 11.01 2.91 -15.56
C ASP A 403 11.26 2.06 -16.80
N LYS A 404 11.73 2.71 -17.87
CA LYS A 404 12.09 2.00 -19.11
C LYS A 404 13.14 0.88 -18.91
N ASN A 405 13.99 1.00 -17.88
CA ASN A 405 15.07 0.05 -17.61
C ASN A 405 14.66 -1.06 -16.62
N MET A 406 13.62 -0.84 -15.81
CA MET A 406 13.15 -1.81 -14.83
C MET A 406 11.90 -2.57 -15.29
N ASN A 407 11.19 -2.04 -16.29
CA ASN A 407 10.01 -2.70 -16.85
C ASN A 407 10.34 -4.13 -17.30
N VAL A 408 9.54 -5.11 -16.85
CA VAL A 408 9.85 -6.54 -17.03
C VAL A 408 9.70 -7.04 -18.46
N PHE A 409 9.12 -6.26 -19.36
CA PHE A 409 9.02 -6.55 -20.80
C PHE A 409 10.12 -5.89 -21.63
N LYS A 410 11.02 -5.16 -21.00
CA LYS A 410 12.20 -4.64 -21.72
C LYS A 410 13.21 -5.77 -21.87
N ASN A 411 13.56 -6.10 -23.10
CA ASN A 411 14.70 -6.94 -23.48
C ASN A 411 16.00 -6.13 -23.40
#